data_c9444cdc4eb4550a23c7c7fcd1761393
#
_entry.id   c9444cdc4eb4550a23c7c7fcd1761393
#
_cell.length_a   1.000
_cell.length_b   1.000
_cell.length_c   1.000
_cell.angle_alpha   90.00
_cell.angle_beta   90.00
_cell.angle_gamma   90.00
#
_symmetry.space_group_name_H-M   'P 1'
#
loop_
_entity.id
_entity.type
_entity.pdbx_description
1 polymer ?
#
loop_
_entity_poly.entity_id
_entity_poly.type
_entity_poly.pdbx_seq_one_letter_code
_entity_poly.pdbx_strand_id
1 'polypeptide(L)'
;MRKSAARANPALKDVDLVGRTRVVRAFMWSLPGAMGGGLFGYAGMLYGRWGGGMVLVLVFAGLLLTFTLPLAFAALSGRAANTLYNPSGSGPPRRREYSHAESLAARGLYGEAIAAFEVASAEDPTDLTPSLRIARIYRDRLGKHEDSALWFRRALERAEPGSGSALLVVKELVELYAAKLAAPARVAPLLARLAEERAGMPEAEWARKELERLKMEMR
;
A
#
# COMPACT_ATOMS: atom_id res chain seq x y z
N MET A 1 -8.53 11.91 44.35
CA MET A 1 -8.40 12.69 43.11
C MET A 1 -7.12 12.31 42.37
N ARG A 2 -7.19 11.41 41.42
CA ARG A 2 -6.05 11.01 40.56
C ARG A 2 -6.15 11.78 39.25
N LYS A 3 -5.23 12.71 38.98
CA LYS A 3 -5.07 13.40 37.68
C LYS A 3 -4.56 12.38 36.68
N SER A 4 -5.42 12.00 35.73
CA SER A 4 -5.07 11.26 34.51
C SER A 4 -4.22 12.17 33.65
N ALA A 5 -2.90 11.95 33.59
CA ALA A 5 -2.03 12.58 32.63
C ALA A 5 -2.29 11.93 31.27
N ALA A 6 -3.00 12.63 30.40
CA ALA A 6 -3.16 12.24 29.00
C ALA A 6 -1.77 12.14 28.36
N ARG A 7 -1.31 10.90 28.09
CA ARG A 7 -0.10 10.64 27.30
C ARG A 7 -0.32 11.20 25.89
N ALA A 8 0.31 12.32 25.59
CA ALA A 8 0.33 12.89 24.25
C ALA A 8 0.88 11.82 23.28
N ASN A 9 0.12 11.53 22.22
CA ASN A 9 0.48 10.53 21.21
C ASN A 9 1.76 10.98 20.50
N PRO A 10 2.88 10.22 20.53
CA PRO A 10 4.15 10.61 19.91
C PRO A 10 4.02 10.83 18.39
N ALA A 11 3.12 10.14 17.71
CA ALA A 11 2.88 10.30 16.29
C ALA A 11 2.39 11.70 15.87
N LEU A 12 1.70 12.43 16.78
CA LEU A 12 1.26 13.81 16.53
C LEU A 12 2.42 14.81 16.60
N LYS A 13 3.49 14.51 17.38
CA LYS A 13 4.69 15.36 17.43
C LYS A 13 5.51 15.29 16.14
N ASP A 14 5.58 14.13 15.49
CA ASP A 14 6.35 13.95 14.26
C ASP A 14 5.70 14.65 13.07
N VAL A 15 4.36 14.68 13.00
CA VAL A 15 3.62 15.42 11.96
C VAL A 15 3.86 16.93 12.06
N ASP A 16 3.92 17.45 13.28
CA ASP A 16 4.17 18.89 13.55
C ASP A 16 5.61 19.30 13.19
N LEU A 17 6.59 18.41 13.42
CA LEU A 17 8.00 18.65 13.06
C LEU A 17 8.20 18.71 11.54
N VAL A 18 7.55 17.82 10.78
CA VAL A 18 7.63 17.79 9.30
C VAL A 18 6.96 19.04 8.69
N GLY A 19 5.86 19.50 9.28
CA GLY A 19 5.21 20.76 8.88
C GLY A 19 6.11 21.97 9.13
N ARG A 20 6.70 22.07 10.32
CA ARG A 20 7.61 23.16 10.71
C ARG A 20 8.87 23.23 9.85
N THR A 21 9.50 22.11 9.53
CA THR A 21 10.69 22.07 8.68
C THR A 21 10.39 22.51 7.24
N ARG A 22 9.21 22.23 6.72
CA ARG A 22 8.78 22.69 5.39
C ARG A 22 8.58 24.22 5.36
N VAL A 23 7.97 24.78 6.39
CA VAL A 23 7.75 26.23 6.50
C VAL A 23 9.08 26.97 6.67
N VAL A 24 9.97 26.50 7.53
CA VAL A 24 11.32 27.10 7.73
C VAL A 24 12.13 27.02 6.44
N ARG A 25 12.08 25.92 5.72
CA ARG A 25 12.76 25.75 4.44
C ARG A 25 12.21 26.69 3.37
N ALA A 26 10.89 26.82 3.26
CA ALA A 26 10.25 27.78 2.35
C ALA A 26 10.63 29.22 2.67
N PHE A 27 10.72 29.57 3.95
CA PHE A 27 11.17 30.90 4.40
C PHE A 27 12.64 31.16 4.05
N MET A 28 13.54 30.21 4.26
CA MET A 28 14.96 30.35 3.86
C MET A 28 15.13 30.55 2.35
N TRP A 29 14.33 29.91 1.52
CA TRP A 29 14.38 30.06 0.06
C TRP A 29 13.69 31.32 -0.45
N SER A 30 12.93 32.06 0.37
CA SER A 30 12.32 33.35 0.00
C SER A 30 13.28 34.53 0.12
N LEU A 31 14.37 34.41 0.92
CA LEU A 31 15.38 35.45 1.11
C LEU A 31 16.08 35.90 -0.19
N PRO A 32 16.53 35.00 -1.09
CA PRO A 32 17.13 35.39 -2.37
C PRO A 32 16.21 36.25 -3.25
N GLY A 33 14.89 35.96 -3.23
CA GLY A 33 13.91 36.72 -3.98
C GLY A 33 13.68 38.14 -3.43
N ALA A 34 13.65 38.27 -2.12
CA ALA A 34 13.57 39.58 -1.47
C ALA A 34 14.82 40.44 -1.75
N MET A 35 16.01 39.82 -1.71
CA MET A 35 17.27 40.48 -2.03
C MET A 35 17.33 40.89 -3.51
N GLY A 36 16.91 40.01 -4.44
CA GLY A 36 16.86 40.30 -5.87
C GLY A 36 15.91 41.48 -6.20
N GLY A 37 14.69 41.43 -5.64
CA GLY A 37 13.72 42.51 -5.76
C GLY A 37 14.21 43.85 -5.18
N GLY A 38 14.87 43.78 -4.02
CA GLY A 38 15.47 44.96 -3.36
C GLY A 38 16.59 45.57 -4.17
N LEU A 39 17.53 44.79 -4.68
CA LEU A 39 18.63 45.23 -5.53
C LEU A 39 18.14 45.86 -6.83
N PHE A 40 17.18 45.22 -7.49
CA PHE A 40 16.60 45.75 -8.73
C PHE A 40 15.81 47.05 -8.50
N GLY A 41 15.06 47.12 -7.41
CA GLY A 41 14.36 48.34 -6.99
C GLY A 41 15.31 49.47 -6.64
N TYR A 42 16.41 49.20 -5.92
CA TYR A 42 17.44 50.15 -5.57
C TYR A 42 18.18 50.70 -6.80
N ALA A 43 18.52 49.83 -7.76
CA ALA A 43 19.09 50.26 -9.03
C ALA A 43 18.15 51.21 -9.79
N GLY A 44 16.84 50.87 -9.87
CA GLY A 44 15.85 51.76 -10.50
C GLY A 44 15.70 53.09 -9.83
N MET A 45 15.90 53.17 -8.51
CA MET A 45 15.92 54.44 -7.75
C MET A 45 17.16 55.26 -8.06
N LEU A 46 18.35 54.66 -8.15
CA LEU A 46 19.61 55.31 -8.52
C LEU A 46 19.57 55.97 -9.91
N TYR A 47 18.86 55.31 -10.86
CA TYR A 47 18.67 55.87 -12.21
C TYR A 47 17.52 56.87 -12.30
N GLY A 48 16.96 57.31 -11.18
CA GLY A 48 15.89 58.32 -11.11
C GLY A 48 14.56 57.91 -11.75
N ARG A 49 14.38 56.61 -12.01
CA ARG A 49 13.18 56.06 -12.69
C ARG A 49 12.04 55.74 -11.75
N TRP A 50 12.35 55.41 -10.47
CA TRP A 50 11.36 54.91 -9.50
C TRP A 50 11.52 55.60 -8.14
N GLY A 51 10.40 55.90 -7.49
CA GLY A 51 10.40 56.39 -6.11
C GLY A 51 10.60 55.25 -5.09
N GLY A 52 10.97 55.64 -3.86
CA GLY A 52 11.24 54.65 -2.78
C GLY A 52 10.09 53.65 -2.50
N GLY A 53 8.85 54.03 -2.75
CA GLY A 53 7.71 53.14 -2.64
C GLY A 53 7.75 51.94 -3.61
N MET A 54 8.32 52.18 -4.82
CA MET A 54 8.44 51.10 -5.82
C MET A 54 9.45 50.02 -5.41
N VAL A 55 10.48 50.40 -4.65
CA VAL A 55 11.47 49.45 -4.07
C VAL A 55 10.77 48.48 -3.13
N LEU A 56 9.90 48.99 -2.26
CA LEU A 56 9.13 48.15 -1.34
C LEU A 56 8.19 47.17 -2.08
N VAL A 57 7.51 47.66 -3.11
CA VAL A 57 6.63 46.81 -3.94
C VAL A 57 7.41 45.66 -4.60
N LEU A 58 8.61 45.95 -5.14
CA LEU A 58 9.45 44.91 -5.77
C LEU A 58 10.04 43.92 -4.78
N VAL A 59 10.38 44.36 -3.56
CA VAL A 59 10.79 43.44 -2.48
C VAL A 59 9.66 42.51 -2.12
N PHE A 60 8.44 43.02 -1.90
CA PHE A 60 7.28 42.22 -1.59
C PHE A 60 6.89 41.27 -2.74
N ALA A 61 6.93 41.71 -3.98
CA ALA A 61 6.67 40.92 -5.16
C ALA A 61 7.68 39.76 -5.30
N GLY A 62 8.96 40.01 -5.08
CA GLY A 62 10.03 39.02 -5.11
C GLY A 62 9.85 37.97 -3.99
N LEU A 63 9.45 38.39 -2.80
CA LEU A 63 9.20 37.53 -1.66
C LEU A 63 7.96 36.66 -1.92
N LEU A 64 6.89 37.22 -2.44
CA LEU A 64 5.67 36.52 -2.80
C LEU A 64 5.94 35.48 -3.91
N LEU A 65 6.66 35.85 -4.95
CA LEU A 65 6.96 34.97 -6.08
C LEU A 65 7.81 33.77 -5.66
N THR A 66 8.86 33.99 -4.88
CA THR A 66 9.71 32.88 -4.36
C THR A 66 9.03 32.01 -3.35
N PHE A 67 8.00 32.48 -2.66
CA PHE A 67 7.20 31.65 -1.76
C PHE A 67 6.14 30.85 -2.50
N THR A 68 5.44 31.45 -3.47
CA THR A 68 4.32 30.83 -4.18
C THR A 68 4.75 29.91 -5.32
N LEU A 69 5.85 30.21 -6.02
CA LEU A 69 6.31 29.46 -7.18
C LEU A 69 6.66 27.99 -6.85
N PRO A 70 7.41 27.67 -5.78
CA PRO A 70 7.69 26.27 -5.40
C PRO A 70 6.43 25.51 -4.99
N LEU A 71 5.47 26.17 -4.33
CA LEU A 71 4.20 25.55 -3.94
C LEU A 71 3.33 25.24 -5.17
N ALA A 72 3.24 26.18 -6.10
CA ALA A 72 2.54 25.98 -7.36
C ALA A 72 3.19 24.88 -8.21
N PHE A 73 4.53 24.88 -8.29
CA PHE A 73 5.28 23.84 -9.01
C PHE A 73 5.12 22.45 -8.37
N ALA A 74 5.15 22.36 -7.05
CA ALA A 74 4.91 21.10 -6.34
C ALA A 74 3.47 20.60 -6.54
N ALA A 75 2.49 21.49 -6.58
CA ALA A 75 1.09 21.12 -6.86
C ALA A 75 0.88 20.70 -8.32
N LEU A 76 1.55 21.38 -9.26
CA LEU A 76 1.45 21.07 -10.70
C LEU A 76 2.19 19.78 -11.04
N SER A 77 3.40 19.58 -10.53
CA SER A 77 4.20 18.39 -10.78
C SER A 77 3.55 17.14 -10.16
N GLY A 78 2.95 17.25 -8.98
CA GLY A 78 2.16 16.16 -8.40
C GLY A 78 0.95 15.76 -9.25
N ARG A 79 0.24 16.73 -9.81
CA ARG A 79 -0.89 16.49 -10.73
C ARG A 79 -0.42 15.93 -12.07
N ALA A 80 0.64 16.48 -12.65
CA ALA A 80 1.20 16.00 -13.91
C ALA A 80 1.77 14.58 -13.79
N ALA A 81 2.49 14.26 -12.72
CA ALA A 81 2.96 12.92 -12.43
C ALA A 81 1.79 11.95 -12.26
N ASN A 82 0.75 12.31 -11.51
CA ASN A 82 -0.42 11.48 -11.36
C ASN A 82 -1.16 11.22 -12.68
N THR A 83 -1.23 12.21 -13.57
CA THR A 83 -1.86 12.06 -14.89
C THR A 83 -1.03 11.19 -15.84
N LEU A 84 0.30 11.23 -15.74
CA LEU A 84 1.21 10.37 -16.52
C LEU A 84 1.20 8.90 -16.04
N TYR A 85 1.12 8.68 -14.71
CA TYR A 85 1.09 7.34 -14.14
C TYR A 85 -0.32 6.73 -14.07
N ASN A 86 -1.37 7.55 -14.05
CA ASN A 86 -2.77 7.12 -14.03
C ASN A 86 -3.60 7.93 -15.04
N PRO A 87 -3.42 7.70 -16.36
CA PRO A 87 -4.11 8.46 -17.41
C PRO A 87 -5.63 8.31 -17.40
N SER A 88 -6.15 7.25 -16.79
CA SER A 88 -7.59 6.97 -16.67
C SER A 88 -8.23 7.58 -15.41
N GLY A 89 -7.46 8.26 -14.54
CA GLY A 89 -7.99 8.80 -13.27
C GLY A 89 -8.47 7.74 -12.26
N SER A 90 -8.59 6.50 -12.68
CA SER A 90 -8.85 5.35 -11.83
C SER A 90 -7.51 4.75 -11.42
N GLY A 91 -6.93 5.23 -10.32
CA GLY A 91 -5.87 4.47 -9.64
C GLY A 91 -6.40 3.07 -9.32
N PRO A 92 -5.53 2.05 -9.26
CA PRO A 92 -5.96 0.75 -8.76
C PRO A 92 -6.70 0.96 -7.43
N PRO A 93 -7.85 0.27 -7.22
CA PRO A 93 -8.61 0.44 -6.00
C PRO A 93 -7.62 0.35 -4.82
N ARG A 94 -7.69 1.34 -3.92
CA ARG A 94 -6.83 1.36 -2.73
C ARG A 94 -6.98 0.01 -2.06
N ARG A 95 -5.91 -0.80 -2.07
CA ARG A 95 -5.86 -2.00 -1.25
C ARG A 95 -6.15 -1.57 0.17
N ARG A 96 -7.14 -2.16 0.82
CA ARG A 96 -7.38 -1.92 2.24
C ARG A 96 -6.08 -2.19 2.98
N GLU A 97 -5.62 -1.19 3.71
CA GLU A 97 -4.41 -1.32 4.50
C GLU A 97 -4.78 -2.04 5.80
N TYR A 98 -4.34 -3.27 5.93
CA TYR A 98 -4.45 -4.06 7.17
C TYR A 98 -3.28 -3.80 8.12
N SER A 99 -2.79 -2.56 8.14
CA SER A 99 -1.58 -2.14 8.85
C SER A 99 -1.59 -2.50 10.33
N HIS A 100 -2.75 -2.43 10.99
CA HIS A 100 -2.89 -2.84 12.39
C HIS A 100 -2.67 -4.35 12.56
N ALA A 101 -3.38 -5.18 11.82
CA ALA A 101 -3.25 -6.65 11.88
C ALA A 101 -1.85 -7.11 11.44
N GLU A 102 -1.28 -6.48 10.41
CA GLU A 102 0.09 -6.77 9.97
C GLU A 102 1.14 -6.37 11.02
N SER A 103 0.95 -5.24 11.72
CA SER A 103 1.81 -4.83 12.84
C SER A 103 1.76 -5.83 14.00
N LEU A 104 0.58 -6.35 14.35
CA LEU A 104 0.43 -7.40 15.36
C LEU A 104 1.17 -8.68 14.95
N ALA A 105 1.01 -9.11 13.70
CA ALA A 105 1.71 -10.28 13.16
C ALA A 105 3.24 -10.11 13.15
N ALA A 106 3.74 -8.92 12.79
CA ALA A 106 5.16 -8.59 12.80
C ALA A 106 5.76 -8.62 14.22
N ARG A 107 4.96 -8.28 15.23
CA ARG A 107 5.34 -8.35 16.65
C ARG A 107 5.24 -9.75 17.25
N GLY A 108 4.80 -10.76 16.49
CA GLY A 108 4.60 -12.12 16.96
C GLY A 108 3.29 -12.35 17.72
N LEU A 109 2.40 -11.37 17.78
CA LEU A 109 1.08 -11.45 18.42
C LEU A 109 0.07 -12.12 17.46
N TYR A 110 0.34 -13.37 17.10
CA TYR A 110 -0.40 -14.06 16.03
C TYR A 110 -1.88 -14.26 16.33
N GLY A 111 -2.25 -14.51 17.59
CA GLY A 111 -3.65 -14.64 17.98
C GLY A 111 -4.45 -13.35 17.78
N GLU A 112 -3.89 -12.21 18.19
CA GLU A 112 -4.51 -10.90 18.01
C GLU A 112 -4.56 -10.50 16.52
N ALA A 113 -3.49 -10.81 15.76
CA ALA A 113 -3.45 -10.57 14.32
C ALA A 113 -4.53 -11.37 13.58
N ILE A 114 -4.70 -12.65 13.90
CA ILE A 114 -5.76 -13.51 13.33
C ILE A 114 -7.13 -12.93 13.64
N ALA A 115 -7.42 -12.58 14.89
CA ALA A 115 -8.69 -11.98 15.27
C ALA A 115 -8.98 -10.67 14.50
N ALA A 116 -7.96 -9.81 14.32
CA ALA A 116 -8.11 -8.58 13.55
C ALA A 116 -8.37 -8.85 12.04
N PHE A 117 -7.72 -9.86 11.46
CA PHE A 117 -7.99 -10.28 10.08
C PHE A 117 -9.34 -10.96 9.93
N GLU A 118 -9.84 -11.71 10.93
CA GLU A 118 -11.17 -12.31 10.93
C GLU A 118 -12.27 -11.24 10.87
N VAL A 119 -12.14 -10.19 11.67
CA VAL A 119 -13.05 -9.03 11.62
C VAL A 119 -13.03 -8.41 10.22
N ALA A 120 -11.84 -8.15 9.68
CA ALA A 120 -11.70 -7.58 8.33
C ALA A 120 -12.29 -8.49 7.24
N SER A 121 -12.14 -9.82 7.35
CA SER A 121 -12.73 -10.80 6.42
C SER A 121 -14.26 -10.88 6.52
N ALA A 122 -14.82 -10.55 7.69
CA ALA A 122 -16.27 -10.48 7.88
C ALA A 122 -16.86 -9.17 7.34
N GLU A 123 -16.13 -8.05 7.47
CA GLU A 123 -16.55 -6.75 6.93
C GLU A 123 -16.59 -6.73 5.40
N ASP A 124 -15.63 -7.38 4.75
CA ASP A 124 -15.58 -7.48 3.29
C ASP A 124 -15.27 -8.92 2.84
N PRO A 125 -16.31 -9.73 2.61
CA PRO A 125 -16.13 -11.11 2.15
C PRO A 125 -15.54 -11.23 0.74
N THR A 126 -15.54 -10.15 -0.05
CA THR A 126 -14.99 -10.15 -1.42
C THR A 126 -13.48 -9.96 -1.44
N ASP A 127 -12.90 -9.35 -0.40
CA ASP A 127 -11.44 -9.26 -0.26
C ASP A 127 -10.89 -10.55 0.36
N LEU A 128 -10.16 -11.30 -0.45
CA LEU A 128 -9.51 -12.55 -0.02
C LEU A 128 -8.25 -12.32 0.82
N THR A 129 -7.71 -11.10 0.83
CA THR A 129 -6.43 -10.78 1.49
C THR A 129 -6.40 -11.17 2.97
N PRO A 130 -7.42 -10.84 3.80
CA PRO A 130 -7.42 -11.24 5.21
C PRO A 130 -7.39 -12.76 5.39
N SER A 131 -8.22 -13.49 4.65
CA SER A 131 -8.26 -14.96 4.73
C SER A 131 -6.94 -15.60 4.33
N LEU A 132 -6.28 -15.09 3.30
CA LEU A 132 -4.95 -15.54 2.88
C LEU A 132 -3.87 -15.22 3.92
N ARG A 133 -3.94 -14.07 4.58
CA ARG A 133 -3.02 -13.71 5.67
C ARG A 133 -3.17 -14.65 6.86
N ILE A 134 -4.39 -14.95 7.27
CA ILE A 134 -4.67 -15.92 8.35
C ILE A 134 -4.11 -17.30 7.99
N ALA A 135 -4.39 -17.79 6.78
CA ALA A 135 -3.90 -19.08 6.32
C ALA A 135 -2.36 -19.18 6.38
N ARG A 136 -1.67 -18.12 5.93
CA ARG A 136 -0.20 -18.07 5.98
C ARG A 136 0.35 -17.97 7.40
N ILE A 137 -0.30 -17.24 8.31
CA ILE A 137 0.10 -17.21 9.73
C ILE A 137 0.01 -18.60 10.32
N TYR A 138 -1.09 -19.35 10.08
CA TYR A 138 -1.23 -20.71 10.55
C TYR A 138 -0.14 -21.64 9.98
N ARG A 139 0.16 -21.52 8.68
CA ARG A 139 1.18 -22.35 8.01
C ARG A 139 2.60 -22.04 8.50
N ASP A 140 2.98 -20.77 8.42
CA ASP A 140 4.38 -20.35 8.46
C ASP A 140 4.85 -20.00 9.89
N ARG A 141 3.93 -19.59 10.77
CA ARG A 141 4.26 -19.11 12.12
C ARG A 141 3.81 -20.08 13.21
N LEU A 142 2.66 -20.72 13.03
CA LEU A 142 2.07 -21.60 14.04
C LEU A 142 2.25 -23.08 13.72
N GLY A 143 2.65 -23.45 12.50
CA GLY A 143 2.80 -24.82 12.05
C GLY A 143 1.47 -25.62 12.02
N LYS A 144 0.33 -24.93 12.12
CA LYS A 144 -1.01 -25.54 12.13
C LYS A 144 -1.52 -25.70 10.70
N HIS A 145 -1.03 -26.74 10.03
CA HIS A 145 -1.26 -26.92 8.59
C HIS A 145 -2.73 -27.23 8.23
N GLU A 146 -3.48 -27.95 9.08
CA GLU A 146 -4.91 -28.19 8.84
C GLU A 146 -5.74 -26.91 8.97
N ASP A 147 -5.46 -26.06 9.97
CA ASP A 147 -6.13 -24.77 10.11
C ASP A 147 -5.80 -23.86 8.92
N SER A 148 -4.55 -23.88 8.46
CA SER A 148 -4.15 -23.16 7.23
C SER A 148 -4.95 -23.64 6.01
N ALA A 149 -5.08 -24.96 5.82
CA ALA A 149 -5.86 -25.54 4.72
C ALA A 149 -7.33 -25.13 4.78
N LEU A 150 -7.90 -25.05 5.99
CA LEU A 150 -9.27 -24.60 6.20
C LEU A 150 -9.46 -23.16 5.70
N TRP A 151 -8.54 -22.25 6.05
CA TRP A 151 -8.61 -20.85 5.65
C TRP A 151 -8.35 -20.64 4.15
N PHE A 152 -7.43 -21.40 3.55
CA PHE A 152 -7.26 -21.37 2.10
C PHE A 152 -8.50 -21.90 1.36
N ARG A 153 -9.17 -22.95 1.86
CA ARG A 153 -10.43 -23.44 1.25
C ARG A 153 -11.54 -22.39 1.34
N ARG A 154 -11.71 -21.73 2.49
CA ARG A 154 -12.67 -20.62 2.64
C ARG A 154 -12.37 -19.47 1.66
N ALA A 155 -11.09 -19.15 1.45
CA ALA A 155 -10.70 -18.16 0.46
C ALA A 155 -11.02 -18.63 -0.97
N LEU A 156 -10.83 -19.92 -1.29
CA LEU A 156 -11.16 -20.48 -2.60
C LEU A 156 -12.67 -20.48 -2.88
N GLU A 157 -13.50 -20.76 -1.87
CA GLU A 157 -14.96 -20.71 -1.98
C GLU A 157 -15.51 -19.32 -2.31
N ARG A 158 -14.79 -18.27 -1.87
CA ARG A 158 -15.14 -16.86 -2.13
C ARG A 158 -14.50 -16.30 -3.38
N ALA A 159 -13.45 -16.95 -3.89
CA ALA A 159 -12.76 -16.52 -5.09
C ALA A 159 -13.64 -16.72 -6.33
N GLU A 160 -13.59 -15.76 -7.25
CA GLU A 160 -14.24 -15.90 -8.55
C GLU A 160 -13.60 -17.07 -9.33
N PRO A 161 -14.41 -18.04 -9.80
CA PRO A 161 -13.89 -19.20 -10.54
C PRO A 161 -13.04 -18.74 -11.74
N GLY A 162 -11.91 -19.42 -11.95
CA GLY A 162 -11.00 -19.10 -13.05
C GLY A 162 -10.24 -17.77 -12.90
N SER A 163 -10.40 -17.02 -11.81
CA SER A 163 -9.63 -15.80 -11.55
C SER A 163 -8.17 -16.08 -11.20
N GLY A 164 -7.32 -15.06 -11.32
CA GLY A 164 -5.92 -15.15 -10.86
C GLY A 164 -5.79 -15.39 -9.36
N SER A 165 -6.73 -14.88 -8.58
CA SER A 165 -6.80 -15.10 -7.13
C SER A 165 -7.16 -16.57 -6.79
N ALA A 166 -8.13 -17.16 -7.49
CA ALA A 166 -8.45 -18.58 -7.33
C ALA A 166 -7.24 -19.47 -7.65
N LEU A 167 -6.55 -19.17 -8.75
CA LEU A 167 -5.32 -19.88 -9.12
C LEU A 167 -4.25 -19.81 -8.03
N LEU A 168 -4.03 -18.63 -7.45
CA LEU A 168 -3.08 -18.46 -6.36
C LEU A 168 -3.42 -19.36 -5.17
N VAL A 169 -4.69 -19.34 -4.76
CA VAL A 169 -5.16 -20.14 -3.63
C VAL A 169 -5.02 -21.64 -3.89
N VAL A 170 -5.36 -22.10 -5.11
CA VAL A 170 -5.19 -23.51 -5.49
C VAL A 170 -3.73 -23.93 -5.41
N LYS A 171 -2.79 -23.10 -5.90
CA LYS A 171 -1.35 -23.40 -5.80
C LYS A 171 -0.87 -23.50 -4.36
N GLU A 172 -1.30 -22.60 -3.49
CA GLU A 172 -0.96 -22.62 -2.04
C GLU A 172 -1.52 -23.90 -1.37
N LEU A 173 -2.76 -24.32 -1.72
CA LEU A 173 -3.36 -25.54 -1.22
C LEU A 173 -2.67 -26.81 -1.72
N VAL A 174 -2.30 -26.86 -3.00
CA VAL A 174 -1.55 -27.97 -3.58
C VAL A 174 -0.22 -28.15 -2.86
N GLU A 175 0.54 -27.06 -2.68
CA GLU A 175 1.80 -27.09 -1.96
C GLU A 175 1.63 -27.54 -0.51
N LEU A 176 0.62 -27.02 0.19
CA LEU A 176 0.34 -27.36 1.58
C LEU A 176 -0.01 -28.82 1.75
N TYR A 177 -0.91 -29.37 0.91
CA TYR A 177 -1.31 -30.77 0.97
C TYR A 177 -0.20 -31.72 0.54
N ALA A 178 0.58 -31.37 -0.47
CA ALA A 178 1.68 -32.20 -0.93
C ALA A 178 2.87 -32.20 0.06
N ALA A 179 3.34 -31.00 0.45
CA ALA A 179 4.59 -30.88 1.19
C ALA A 179 4.45 -30.96 2.72
N LYS A 180 3.30 -30.58 3.28
CA LYS A 180 3.13 -30.45 4.73
C LYS A 180 2.15 -31.43 5.34
N LEU A 181 1.08 -31.79 4.62
CA LEU A 181 0.04 -32.68 5.12
C LEU A 181 0.15 -34.10 4.57
N ALA A 182 1.03 -34.35 3.59
CA ALA A 182 1.18 -35.62 2.90
C ALA A 182 -0.17 -36.26 2.48
N ALA A 183 -1.10 -35.42 1.98
CA ALA A 183 -2.45 -35.77 1.63
C ALA A 183 -2.73 -35.61 0.12
N PRO A 184 -2.05 -36.35 -0.77
CA PRO A 184 -2.18 -36.21 -2.22
C PRO A 184 -3.63 -36.46 -2.72
N ALA A 185 -4.42 -37.26 -2.04
CA ALA A 185 -5.82 -37.46 -2.37
C ALA A 185 -6.65 -36.13 -2.32
N ARG A 186 -6.28 -35.19 -1.48
CA ARG A 186 -6.94 -33.89 -1.40
C ARG A 186 -6.49 -32.90 -2.51
N VAL A 187 -5.38 -33.18 -3.16
CA VAL A 187 -4.83 -32.36 -4.25
C VAL A 187 -5.54 -32.65 -5.58
N ALA A 188 -5.82 -33.90 -5.87
CA ALA A 188 -6.36 -34.34 -7.15
C ALA A 188 -7.64 -33.60 -7.59
N PRO A 189 -8.68 -33.42 -6.74
CA PRO A 189 -9.89 -32.69 -7.13
C PRO A 189 -9.63 -31.21 -7.39
N LEU A 190 -8.69 -30.59 -6.70
CA LEU A 190 -8.32 -29.17 -6.91
C LEU A 190 -7.66 -28.96 -8.28
N LEU A 191 -6.75 -29.87 -8.65
CA LEU A 191 -6.09 -29.83 -9.96
C LEU A 191 -7.05 -30.14 -11.10
N ALA A 192 -7.95 -31.14 -10.92
CA ALA A 192 -8.97 -31.46 -11.93
C ALA A 192 -9.87 -30.25 -12.20
N ARG A 193 -10.39 -29.63 -11.16
CA ARG A 193 -11.20 -28.42 -11.26
C ARG A 193 -10.45 -27.27 -11.95
N LEU A 194 -9.19 -27.03 -11.59
CA LEU A 194 -8.37 -26.00 -12.23
C LEU A 194 -8.16 -26.27 -13.72
N ALA A 195 -7.94 -27.54 -14.10
CA ALA A 195 -7.75 -27.94 -15.49
C ALA A 195 -9.01 -27.73 -16.34
N GLU A 196 -10.19 -27.84 -15.73
CA GLU A 196 -11.48 -27.58 -16.37
C GLU A 196 -11.77 -26.08 -16.48
N GLU A 197 -11.66 -25.34 -15.37
CA GLU A 197 -11.96 -23.90 -15.30
C GLU A 197 -11.05 -23.05 -16.20
N ARG A 198 -9.83 -23.51 -16.45
CA ARG A 198 -8.84 -22.81 -17.28
C ARG A 198 -8.45 -23.56 -18.56
N ALA A 199 -9.38 -24.31 -19.13
CA ALA A 199 -9.14 -25.05 -20.35
C ALA A 199 -8.56 -24.15 -21.46
N GLY A 200 -7.45 -24.59 -22.07
CA GLY A 200 -6.74 -23.82 -23.11
C GLY A 200 -5.70 -22.82 -22.58
N MET A 201 -5.54 -22.68 -21.26
CA MET A 201 -4.50 -21.84 -20.67
C MET A 201 -3.31 -22.69 -20.15
N PRO A 202 -2.10 -22.10 -20.03
CA PRO A 202 -0.90 -22.79 -19.54
C PRO A 202 -1.09 -23.42 -18.16
N GLU A 203 -1.92 -22.81 -17.32
CA GLU A 203 -2.23 -23.32 -15.97
C GLU A 203 -3.02 -24.64 -15.99
N ALA A 204 -3.87 -24.83 -16.97
CA ALA A 204 -4.58 -26.11 -17.16
C ALA A 204 -3.61 -27.23 -17.57
N GLU A 205 -2.61 -26.93 -18.40
CA GLU A 205 -1.58 -27.91 -18.74
C GLU A 205 -0.71 -28.27 -17.55
N TRP A 206 -0.35 -27.27 -16.73
CA TRP A 206 0.36 -27.50 -15.48
C TRP A 206 -0.45 -28.40 -14.55
N ALA A 207 -1.73 -28.10 -14.37
CA ALA A 207 -2.62 -28.88 -13.48
C ALA A 207 -2.76 -30.34 -13.96
N ARG A 208 -2.86 -30.58 -15.26
CA ARG A 208 -2.91 -31.94 -15.84
C ARG A 208 -1.61 -32.70 -15.60
N LYS A 209 -0.46 -32.06 -15.83
CA LYS A 209 0.85 -32.70 -15.59
C LYS A 209 1.03 -33.06 -14.13
N GLU A 210 0.65 -32.17 -13.24
CA GLU A 210 0.74 -32.40 -11.80
C GLU A 210 -0.21 -33.52 -11.35
N LEU A 211 -1.41 -33.58 -11.92
CA LEU A 211 -2.37 -34.66 -11.66
C LEU A 211 -1.82 -36.03 -12.12
N GLU A 212 -1.20 -36.10 -13.29
CA GLU A 212 -0.54 -37.33 -13.76
C GLU A 212 0.63 -37.74 -12.86
N ARG A 213 1.46 -36.80 -12.42
CA ARG A 213 2.53 -37.06 -11.44
C ARG A 213 1.99 -37.69 -10.17
N LEU A 214 0.93 -37.09 -9.58
CA LEU A 214 0.30 -37.61 -8.36
C LEU A 214 -0.27 -39.00 -8.54
N LYS A 215 -0.88 -39.31 -9.69
CA LYS A 215 -1.37 -40.65 -9.99
C LYS A 215 -0.25 -41.67 -10.05
N MET A 216 0.93 -41.30 -10.53
CA MET A 216 2.10 -42.20 -10.56
C MET A 216 2.67 -42.45 -9.17
N GLU A 217 2.70 -41.40 -8.31
CA GLU A 217 3.18 -41.49 -6.93
C GLU A 217 2.25 -42.30 -6.01
N MET A 218 0.95 -42.37 -6.32
CA MET A 218 -0.05 -43.13 -5.57
C MET A 218 -0.17 -44.61 -5.99
N ARG A 219 0.52 -45.02 -7.06
CA ARG A 219 0.55 -46.42 -7.52
C ARG A 219 1.68 -47.18 -6.86
#